data_50109ff413277e55b87e7958caef48ec
#
_entry.id   50109ff413277e55b87e7958caef48ec
#
_cell.length_a   1.000
_cell.length_b   1.000
_cell.length_c   1.000
_cell.angle_alpha   90.00
_cell.angle_beta   90.00
_cell.angle_gamma   90.00
#
_symmetry.space_group_name_H-M   'P 1'
#
loop_
_entity.id
_entity.type
_entity.pdbx_description
1 polymer ?
#
loop_
_entity_poly.entity_id
_entity_poly.type
_entity_poly.pdbx_seq_one_letter_code
_entity_poly.pdbx_strand_id
1 'polypeptide(L)'
;MSPYYEKTMAQAEVPYAAVPRSSTEGRVRFSDEQHGSDADVEDNELFEHPEALEVADNDTLYYGMTLGARRARKGRGFWVTVVSLVVVSVVGIFWLYFDGINWLQRSKKRNVILMISDGFGPASETMARNFVQQTRGLPVGFQSVLDEILVGASRTRSSDSLVTDSAAGATAFSCRMKSYNGAIGVDARRAPCGTVLEAAKLQRNMATGLVATSRITHATPGAFAAHVVHRDMEDLIAEYEVGNYSLGPVVDLLFGGGRCHFEPSTRANHSCRMDARDLLGEARGRGFRTLLSRKDFDALDAHSAALPLLGTFAPSHMDYEIDRDPHEQPSLAEMAEKALGILTAATKSANAGFFLMVEGSRIDMAAHTNDPAAHVREIIAYWDAIAVARAYVDAHPDTVLISVSDHETGGFSVAKQLGPEYPEYLWNPFALEPVKHSIEYISAQLLGPAVGDSAERYRLVRDTVFPEWLGIANATHEEILDVAQESDSVRLRQRLSTITSDRAQLGWATHGHSAVDVNLYAYGKDAHLLRGNHENTDIGDFIVQTLGLDLDQVSTLIKNDRVVQNTPAVKQEWLGRHDLDAPEHHPHMH
;
A
#
# COMPACT_ATOMS: atom_id res chain seq x y z
N MET A 1 2.37 -23.70 -9.27
CA MET A 1 2.24 -22.61 -10.28
C MET A 1 0.86 -22.04 -10.19
N SER A 2 0.74 -20.73 -10.08
CA SER A 2 -0.58 -20.10 -10.22
C SER A 2 -1.09 -20.29 -11.65
N PRO A 3 -2.36 -20.68 -11.84
CA PRO A 3 -2.98 -20.86 -13.16
C PRO A 3 -2.97 -19.59 -14.03
N TYR A 4 -2.80 -18.43 -13.42
CA TYR A 4 -2.75 -17.13 -14.12
C TYR A 4 -1.46 -16.93 -14.91
N TYR A 5 -0.32 -17.32 -14.35
CA TYR A 5 0.99 -17.14 -15.00
C TYR A 5 1.15 -18.07 -16.22
N GLU A 6 0.59 -19.28 -16.18
CA GLU A 6 0.61 -20.19 -17.33
C GLU A 6 -0.27 -19.69 -18.50
N LYS A 7 -1.40 -19.06 -18.21
CA LYS A 7 -2.29 -18.51 -19.24
C LYS A 7 -1.68 -17.31 -19.97
N THR A 8 -0.95 -16.45 -19.25
CA THR A 8 -0.32 -15.26 -19.83
C THR A 8 0.89 -15.63 -20.70
N MET A 9 1.64 -16.67 -20.33
CA MET A 9 2.79 -17.16 -21.11
C MET A 9 2.39 -17.90 -22.41
N ALA A 10 1.23 -18.52 -22.44
CA ALA A 10 0.73 -19.21 -23.65
C ALA A 10 0.27 -18.24 -24.77
N GLN A 11 0.13 -16.94 -24.48
CA GLN A 11 -0.25 -15.91 -25.47
C GLN A 11 0.92 -15.07 -25.99
N ALA A 12 2.14 -15.25 -25.49
CA ALA A 12 3.32 -14.46 -25.85
C ALA A 12 4.32 -15.20 -26.77
N GLU A 13 3.84 -15.97 -27.72
CA GLU A 13 4.67 -16.39 -28.86
C GLU A 13 4.68 -15.31 -29.95
N VAL A 14 5.54 -14.30 -29.78
CA VAL A 14 5.95 -13.38 -30.86
C VAL A 14 7.28 -13.87 -31.40
N PRO A 15 7.43 -14.20 -32.69
CA PRO A 15 8.68 -14.69 -33.22
C PRO A 15 9.70 -13.56 -33.26
N TYR A 16 10.80 -13.74 -32.56
CA TYR A 16 11.97 -12.87 -32.61
C TYR A 16 12.64 -13.00 -33.99
N ALA A 17 12.57 -11.98 -34.82
CA ALA A 17 13.38 -11.84 -36.01
C ALA A 17 14.82 -11.58 -35.60
N ALA A 18 15.75 -12.45 -36.07
CA ALA A 18 17.16 -12.36 -35.81
C ALA A 18 17.76 -11.09 -36.44
N VAL A 19 18.38 -10.24 -35.64
CA VAL A 19 19.19 -9.11 -36.09
C VAL A 19 20.60 -9.62 -36.39
N PRO A 20 21.18 -9.32 -37.58
CA PRO A 20 22.53 -9.81 -37.95
C PRO A 20 23.61 -9.11 -37.13
N ARG A 21 24.52 -9.88 -36.56
CA ARG A 21 25.75 -9.39 -35.93
C ARG A 21 26.68 -8.81 -36.98
N SER A 22 27.00 -7.53 -36.91
CA SER A 22 28.16 -6.95 -37.61
C SER A 22 29.38 -6.98 -36.69
N SER A 23 30.40 -7.70 -37.11
CA SER A 23 31.71 -7.74 -36.51
C SER A 23 32.48 -6.48 -36.86
N THR A 24 32.88 -5.68 -35.87
CA THR A 24 34.08 -4.83 -35.97
C THR A 24 34.72 -4.74 -34.59
N GLU A 25 35.89 -5.35 -34.48
CA GLU A 25 36.85 -5.18 -33.41
C GLU A 25 37.38 -3.74 -33.42
N GLY A 26 37.24 -3.03 -32.32
CA GLY A 26 37.89 -1.75 -32.06
C GLY A 26 38.42 -1.72 -30.63
N ARG A 27 39.72 -2.06 -30.48
CA ARG A 27 40.48 -1.85 -29.25
C ARG A 27 40.59 -0.35 -28.97
N VAL A 28 40.07 0.13 -27.86
CA VAL A 28 40.43 1.43 -27.29
C VAL A 28 41.40 1.20 -26.13
N ARG A 29 42.61 1.74 -26.26
CA ARG A 29 43.62 1.83 -25.21
C ARG A 29 43.29 3.06 -24.35
N PHE A 30 43.25 2.89 -23.05
CA PHE A 30 43.37 4.00 -22.12
C PHE A 30 44.84 4.23 -21.81
N SER A 31 45.30 5.46 -21.99
CA SER A 31 46.61 5.95 -21.56
C SER A 31 46.44 6.72 -20.25
N ASP A 32 47.22 6.31 -19.25
CA ASP A 32 47.45 7.08 -18.02
C ASP A 32 48.21 8.37 -18.34
N GLU A 33 47.74 9.49 -17.83
CA GLU A 33 48.59 10.65 -17.56
C GLU A 33 48.21 11.28 -16.23
N GLN A 34 49.18 11.21 -15.29
CA GLN A 34 49.25 12.01 -14.07
C GLN A 34 49.79 13.40 -14.40
N HIS A 35 49.27 14.41 -13.69
CA HIS A 35 49.94 15.63 -13.17
C HIS A 35 48.82 16.45 -12.52
N GLY A 36 48.85 16.90 -11.33
CA GLY A 36 49.88 17.47 -10.47
C GLY A 36 49.78 18.98 -10.39
N SER A 37 49.47 19.46 -9.16
CA SER A 37 49.78 20.73 -8.51
C SER A 37 48.71 21.85 -8.45
N ASP A 38 48.31 22.09 -7.26
CA ASP A 38 48.26 23.36 -6.45
C ASP A 38 47.92 24.70 -7.14
N ALA A 39 46.97 25.39 -6.59
CA ALA A 39 47.14 26.69 -5.90
C ALA A 39 45.81 27.46 -5.72
N ASP A 40 45.55 27.81 -4.47
CA ASP A 40 45.13 29.08 -3.88
C ASP A 40 43.88 29.84 -4.38
N VAL A 41 42.90 29.90 -3.50
CA VAL A 41 42.37 31.08 -2.73
C VAL A 41 42.19 32.39 -3.53
N GLU A 42 40.98 32.89 -3.59
CA GLU A 42 40.56 34.19 -3.11
C GLU A 42 39.06 34.48 -3.28
N ASP A 43 38.54 34.92 -2.20
CA ASP A 43 37.44 35.74 -1.78
C ASP A 43 36.68 36.62 -2.77
N ASN A 44 35.41 36.80 -2.35
CA ASN A 44 34.55 38.00 -2.45
C ASN A 44 33.91 38.35 -3.82
N GLU A 45 32.60 38.36 -3.83
CA GLU A 45 31.89 39.65 -3.75
C GLU A 45 30.36 39.48 -3.63
N LEU A 46 29.83 40.27 -2.70
CA LEU A 46 28.45 40.64 -2.49
C LEU A 46 27.77 41.17 -3.76
N PHE A 47 26.50 40.83 -3.96
CA PHE A 47 25.62 41.69 -4.75
C PHE A 47 24.44 42.16 -3.91
N GLU A 48 24.45 43.51 -3.80
CA GLU A 48 23.47 44.37 -3.15
C GLU A 48 22.15 44.45 -3.93
N HIS A 49 21.10 44.75 -3.18
CA HIS A 49 19.78 45.15 -3.67
C HIS A 49 19.82 46.53 -4.37
N PRO A 50 18.97 46.79 -5.38
CA PRO A 50 18.64 48.14 -5.74
C PRO A 50 17.33 48.62 -5.08
N GLU A 51 17.46 49.83 -4.56
CA GLU A 51 16.48 50.63 -3.87
C GLU A 51 15.33 51.15 -4.74
N ALA A 52 14.28 51.58 -4.03
CA ALA A 52 13.11 52.27 -4.53
C ALA A 52 13.43 53.65 -5.14
N LEU A 53 12.78 53.98 -6.23
CA LEU A 53 12.74 55.36 -6.76
C LEU A 53 11.39 56.02 -6.43
N GLU A 54 11.46 57.01 -5.57
CA GLU A 54 10.45 58.07 -5.39
C GLU A 54 10.39 58.95 -6.65
N VAL A 55 9.18 59.31 -7.06
CA VAL A 55 8.96 60.38 -8.04
C VAL A 55 8.17 61.49 -7.39
N ALA A 56 8.82 62.66 -7.40
CA ALA A 56 8.34 63.89 -6.88
C ALA A 56 7.29 64.61 -7.79
N ASP A 57 6.42 65.28 -7.11
CA ASP A 57 5.49 66.28 -7.63
C ASP A 57 6.17 67.40 -8.50
N ASN A 58 5.44 67.86 -9.48
CA ASN A 58 5.52 69.27 -9.88
C ASN A 58 4.19 69.75 -10.47
N ASP A 59 3.65 70.70 -9.76
CA ASP A 59 2.59 71.67 -10.16
C ASP A 59 2.95 72.62 -11.31
N THR A 60 1.89 73.12 -11.85
CA THR A 60 1.64 74.43 -12.49
C THR A 60 1.37 74.42 -14.00
N LEU A 61 0.29 74.87 -14.49
CA LEU A 61 -0.26 76.23 -14.61
C LEU A 61 -1.53 76.29 -15.48
N TYR A 62 -2.48 77.03 -15.01
CA TYR A 62 -3.64 77.67 -15.63
C TYR A 62 -3.59 77.99 -17.12
N TYR A 63 -4.67 77.84 -17.86
CA TYR A 63 -5.54 78.89 -18.40
C TYR A 63 -6.81 78.26 -19.05
N GLY A 64 -7.92 78.93 -18.79
CA GLY A 64 -9.27 78.50 -19.07
C GLY A 64 -9.76 78.74 -20.48
N MET A 65 -10.86 78.07 -20.74
CA MET A 65 -11.94 78.53 -21.64
C MET A 65 -13.23 77.77 -21.34
N THR A 66 -14.17 78.52 -20.79
CA THR A 66 -15.57 78.07 -20.69
C THR A 66 -16.24 78.22 -22.06
N LEU A 67 -16.78 77.11 -22.59
CA LEU A 67 -17.89 77.19 -23.55
C LEU A 67 -18.69 75.87 -23.40
N GLY A 68 -20.00 76.06 -23.23
CA GLY A 68 -20.94 75.06 -22.83
C GLY A 68 -21.15 73.90 -23.79
N ALA A 69 -21.32 72.78 -23.18
CA ALA A 69 -21.94 71.60 -23.79
C ALA A 69 -22.80 70.86 -22.78
N ARG A 70 -23.93 71.42 -22.43
CA ARG A 70 -25.04 70.67 -21.83
C ARG A 70 -25.72 69.82 -22.92
N ARG A 71 -25.16 68.65 -23.33
CA ARG A 71 -25.91 67.66 -24.11
C ARG A 71 -25.20 66.31 -24.32
N ALA A 72 -24.35 65.82 -23.43
CA ALA A 72 -23.70 64.52 -23.59
C ALA A 72 -23.75 63.60 -22.34
N ARG A 73 -24.61 63.84 -21.35
CA ARG A 73 -24.66 63.04 -20.11
C ARG A 73 -25.63 61.87 -20.11
N LYS A 74 -26.57 61.75 -21.09
CA LYS A 74 -27.50 60.63 -21.16
C LYS A 74 -26.98 59.42 -21.96
N GLY A 75 -25.96 59.56 -22.82
CA GLY A 75 -25.41 58.43 -23.59
C GLY A 75 -24.36 57.60 -22.85
N ARG A 76 -23.53 58.21 -21.95
CA ARG A 76 -22.48 57.50 -21.25
C ARG A 76 -23.02 56.51 -20.23
N GLY A 77 -24.08 56.85 -19.47
CA GLY A 77 -24.72 55.92 -18.52
C GLY A 77 -25.35 54.71 -19.22
N PHE A 78 -25.99 54.90 -20.35
CA PHE A 78 -26.57 53.79 -21.13
C PHE A 78 -25.52 52.81 -21.65
N TRP A 79 -24.41 53.31 -22.22
CA TRP A 79 -23.32 52.46 -22.69
C TRP A 79 -22.57 51.73 -21.56
N VAL A 80 -22.37 52.37 -20.40
CA VAL A 80 -21.79 51.71 -19.23
C VAL A 80 -22.68 50.59 -18.71
N THR A 81 -24.01 50.79 -18.67
CA THR A 81 -24.97 49.76 -18.27
C THR A 81 -24.98 48.60 -19.25
N VAL A 82 -24.98 48.89 -20.57
CA VAL A 82 -24.95 47.85 -21.61
C VAL A 82 -23.64 47.03 -21.55
N VAL A 83 -22.49 47.70 -21.43
CA VAL A 83 -21.19 47.00 -21.31
C VAL A 83 -21.14 46.16 -20.04
N SER A 84 -21.63 46.67 -18.90
CA SER A 84 -21.68 45.91 -17.65
C SER A 84 -22.58 44.68 -17.77
N LEU A 85 -23.75 44.78 -18.42
CA LEU A 85 -24.65 43.66 -18.68
C LEU A 85 -24.03 42.60 -19.61
N VAL A 86 -23.30 43.05 -20.64
CA VAL A 86 -22.57 42.14 -21.54
C VAL A 86 -21.46 41.42 -20.81
N VAL A 87 -20.67 42.12 -19.99
CA VAL A 87 -19.60 41.52 -19.18
C VAL A 87 -20.15 40.52 -18.19
N VAL A 88 -21.23 40.87 -17.46
CA VAL A 88 -21.89 39.91 -16.52
C VAL A 88 -22.45 38.70 -17.26
N SER A 89 -23.04 38.89 -18.45
CA SER A 89 -23.54 37.80 -19.27
C SER A 89 -22.43 36.89 -19.80
N VAL A 90 -21.31 37.44 -20.24
CA VAL A 90 -20.13 36.70 -20.72
C VAL A 90 -19.50 35.92 -19.56
N VAL A 91 -19.33 36.54 -18.39
CA VAL A 91 -18.84 35.88 -17.17
C VAL A 91 -19.81 34.75 -16.73
N GLY A 92 -21.11 35.01 -16.77
CA GLY A 92 -22.12 34.02 -16.44
C GLY A 92 -22.13 32.83 -17.42
N ILE A 93 -22.00 33.10 -18.73
CA ILE A 93 -21.90 32.05 -19.76
C ILE A 93 -20.58 31.25 -19.58
N PHE A 94 -19.48 31.94 -19.28
CA PHE A 94 -18.18 31.29 -19.01
C PHE A 94 -18.26 30.40 -17.77
N TRP A 95 -18.90 30.86 -16.70
CA TRP A 95 -19.16 30.07 -15.49
C TRP A 95 -20.03 28.85 -15.78
N LEU A 96 -21.15 29.05 -16.49
CA LEU A 96 -22.05 27.94 -16.89
C LEU A 96 -21.34 26.93 -17.83
N TYR A 97 -20.48 27.41 -18.72
CA TYR A 97 -19.68 26.57 -19.60
C TYR A 97 -18.62 25.77 -18.81
N PHE A 98 -17.93 26.43 -17.88
CA PHE A 98 -16.95 25.77 -17.00
C PHE A 98 -17.61 24.78 -16.03
N ASP A 99 -18.74 25.15 -15.43
CA ASP A 99 -19.52 24.24 -14.58
C ASP A 99 -20.13 23.10 -15.40
N GLY A 100 -20.57 23.36 -16.61
CA GLY A 100 -21.05 22.32 -17.53
C GLY A 100 -19.95 21.34 -17.93
N ILE A 101 -18.74 21.81 -18.23
CA ILE A 101 -17.57 20.96 -18.52
C ILE A 101 -17.18 20.16 -17.27
N ASN A 102 -17.11 20.80 -16.12
CA ASN A 102 -16.82 20.13 -14.85
C ASN A 102 -17.91 19.09 -14.51
N TRP A 103 -19.19 19.40 -14.75
CA TRP A 103 -20.29 18.46 -14.55
C TRP A 103 -20.19 17.26 -15.52
N LEU A 104 -19.84 17.49 -16.80
CA LEU A 104 -19.63 16.42 -17.78
C LEU A 104 -18.41 15.56 -17.46
N GLN A 105 -17.35 16.14 -16.88
CA GLN A 105 -16.20 15.37 -16.38
C GLN A 105 -16.56 14.61 -15.10
N ARG A 106 -17.35 15.21 -14.21
CA ARG A 106 -17.86 14.58 -12.99
C ARG A 106 -18.83 13.41 -13.25
N SER A 107 -19.48 13.37 -14.42
CA SER A 107 -20.48 12.34 -14.78
C SER A 107 -19.87 11.09 -15.42
N LYS A 108 -18.56 11.05 -15.70
CA LYS A 108 -17.91 9.86 -16.27
C LYS A 108 -17.66 8.82 -15.19
N LYS A 109 -18.12 7.59 -15.45
CA LYS A 109 -17.76 6.41 -14.66
C LYS A 109 -16.23 6.33 -14.54
N ARG A 110 -15.73 6.15 -13.35
CA ARG A 110 -14.30 5.95 -13.07
C ARG A 110 -14.15 4.83 -12.06
N ASN A 111 -13.15 3.99 -12.25
CA ASN A 111 -12.75 3.00 -11.26
C ASN A 111 -11.30 3.30 -10.82
N VAL A 112 -11.05 3.19 -9.54
CA VAL A 112 -9.71 3.25 -8.96
C VAL A 112 -9.43 1.93 -8.25
N ILE A 113 -8.34 1.31 -8.62
CA ILE A 113 -7.75 0.15 -7.93
C ILE A 113 -6.44 0.63 -7.34
N LEU A 114 -6.37 0.74 -6.01
CA LEU A 114 -5.15 1.05 -5.27
C LEU A 114 -4.63 -0.24 -4.66
N MET A 115 -3.47 -0.68 -5.10
CA MET A 115 -2.81 -1.86 -4.55
C MET A 115 -1.63 -1.43 -3.69
N ILE A 116 -1.60 -1.89 -2.44
CA ILE A 116 -0.55 -1.57 -1.47
C ILE A 116 0.22 -2.85 -1.17
N SER A 117 1.53 -2.81 -1.40
CA SER A 117 2.45 -3.89 -1.06
C SER A 117 3.21 -3.49 0.20
N ASP A 118 2.65 -3.84 1.36
CA ASP A 118 3.21 -3.45 2.65
C ASP A 118 4.66 -3.93 2.78
N GLY A 119 5.58 -3.02 3.12
CA GLY A 119 6.99 -3.32 3.36
C GLY A 119 7.86 -3.64 2.13
N PHE A 120 7.36 -3.40 0.91
CA PHE A 120 7.98 -3.85 -0.33
C PHE A 120 8.96 -2.83 -0.91
N GLY A 121 10.24 -3.02 -0.63
CA GLY A 121 11.31 -2.18 -1.16
C GLY A 121 11.82 -2.59 -2.55
N PRO A 122 12.62 -1.73 -3.21
CA PRO A 122 13.20 -2.00 -4.55
C PRO A 122 14.11 -3.23 -4.59
N ALA A 123 14.84 -3.51 -3.49
CA ALA A 123 15.68 -4.69 -3.40
C ALA A 123 14.87 -5.99 -3.39
N SER A 124 13.69 -5.96 -2.78
CA SER A 124 12.76 -7.09 -2.70
C SER A 124 12.17 -7.43 -4.08
N GLU A 125 11.83 -6.40 -4.91
CA GLU A 125 11.44 -6.63 -6.31
C GLU A 125 12.58 -7.27 -7.11
N THR A 126 13.81 -6.80 -6.92
CA THR A 126 14.98 -7.38 -7.59
C THR A 126 15.20 -8.84 -7.20
N MET A 127 15.07 -9.15 -5.90
CA MET A 127 15.17 -10.53 -5.39
C MET A 127 14.10 -11.42 -6.05
N ALA A 128 12.85 -11.02 -6.02
CA ALA A 128 11.74 -11.82 -6.54
C ALA A 128 11.88 -12.07 -8.05
N ARG A 129 12.23 -11.02 -8.82
CA ARG A 129 12.50 -11.14 -10.27
C ARG A 129 13.62 -12.13 -10.55
N ASN A 130 14.75 -12.01 -9.87
CA ASN A 130 15.89 -12.91 -10.06
C ASN A 130 15.57 -14.33 -9.61
N PHE A 131 14.84 -14.50 -8.50
CA PHE A 131 14.39 -15.79 -8.02
C PHE A 131 13.52 -16.50 -9.07
N VAL A 132 12.50 -15.85 -9.58
CA VAL A 132 11.62 -16.42 -10.62
C VAL A 132 12.40 -16.69 -11.91
N GLN A 133 13.25 -15.75 -12.34
CA GLN A 133 14.06 -15.91 -13.53
C GLN A 133 14.97 -17.14 -13.46
N GLN A 134 15.72 -17.29 -12.37
CA GLN A 134 16.72 -18.35 -12.23
C GLN A 134 16.08 -19.71 -12.00
N THR A 135 15.13 -19.81 -11.06
CA THR A 135 14.49 -21.09 -10.69
C THR A 135 13.60 -21.64 -11.80
N ARG A 136 13.06 -20.79 -12.68
CA ARG A 136 12.24 -21.22 -13.83
C ARG A 136 13.00 -21.23 -15.16
N GLY A 137 14.29 -20.88 -15.17
CA GLY A 137 15.12 -20.85 -16.39
C GLY A 137 14.65 -19.83 -17.43
N LEU A 138 14.12 -18.67 -16.98
CA LEU A 138 13.61 -17.65 -17.88
C LEU A 138 14.75 -16.82 -18.53
N PRO A 139 14.50 -16.14 -19.65
CA PRO A 139 15.51 -15.32 -20.34
C PRO A 139 16.07 -14.20 -19.45
N VAL A 140 17.31 -13.77 -19.72
CA VAL A 140 17.98 -12.65 -19.00
C VAL A 140 17.15 -11.36 -19.04
N GLY A 141 16.35 -11.13 -20.06
CA GLY A 141 15.46 -9.97 -20.17
C GLY A 141 14.07 -10.16 -19.55
N PHE A 142 13.88 -11.16 -18.69
CA PHE A 142 12.60 -11.36 -18.01
C PHE A 142 12.21 -10.13 -17.20
N GLN A 143 10.97 -9.69 -17.34
CA GLN A 143 10.35 -8.61 -16.59
C GLN A 143 9.17 -9.18 -15.81
N SER A 144 9.01 -8.73 -14.56
CA SER A 144 7.80 -8.99 -13.78
C SER A 144 6.63 -8.16 -14.30
N VAL A 145 5.43 -8.49 -13.87
CA VAL A 145 4.24 -7.68 -14.18
C VAL A 145 4.34 -6.25 -13.63
N LEU A 146 5.11 -6.05 -12.54
CA LEU A 146 5.38 -4.74 -11.96
C LEU A 146 6.44 -3.97 -12.76
N ASP A 147 7.51 -4.61 -13.24
CA ASP A 147 8.51 -3.96 -14.09
C ASP A 147 7.88 -3.28 -15.31
N GLU A 148 6.84 -3.90 -15.90
CA GLU A 148 6.17 -3.38 -17.09
C GLU A 148 5.34 -2.12 -16.84
N ILE A 149 4.98 -1.85 -15.58
CA ILE A 149 4.12 -0.72 -15.19
C ILE A 149 4.80 0.24 -14.20
N LEU A 150 6.11 0.14 -14.02
CA LEU A 150 6.91 1.04 -13.19
C LEU A 150 6.88 2.46 -13.77
N VAL A 151 6.49 3.45 -12.95
CA VAL A 151 6.39 4.86 -13.37
C VAL A 151 7.29 5.79 -12.56
N GLY A 152 7.71 5.41 -11.37
CA GLY A 152 8.53 6.28 -10.51
C GLY A 152 8.80 5.71 -9.13
N ALA A 153 8.89 6.60 -8.14
CA ALA A 153 9.13 6.29 -6.75
C ALA A 153 8.26 7.15 -5.82
N SER A 154 8.06 6.69 -4.59
CA SER A 154 7.33 7.38 -3.53
C SER A 154 8.20 7.54 -2.30
N ARG A 155 8.24 8.77 -1.73
CA ARG A 155 8.90 9.08 -0.46
C ARG A 155 7.97 8.73 0.70
N THR A 156 8.51 8.06 1.73
CA THR A 156 7.70 7.33 2.70
C THR A 156 7.53 7.99 4.06
N ARG A 157 8.41 8.92 4.47
CA ARG A 157 8.44 9.47 5.82
C ARG A 157 7.07 9.88 6.38
N SER A 158 6.88 9.71 7.69
CA SER A 158 5.72 10.24 8.43
C SER A 158 5.90 11.71 8.83
N SER A 159 4.97 12.28 9.59
CA SER A 159 5.08 13.67 10.07
C SER A 159 6.10 13.83 11.19
N ASP A 160 6.35 12.80 11.99
CA ASP A 160 7.16 12.81 13.20
C ASP A 160 8.42 11.93 13.12
N SER A 161 8.56 11.14 12.03
CA SER A 161 9.71 10.25 11.83
C SER A 161 10.16 10.19 10.38
N LEU A 162 11.48 10.04 10.16
CA LEU A 162 12.03 9.72 8.83
C LEU A 162 11.70 8.29 8.39
N VAL A 163 11.43 7.40 9.35
CA VAL A 163 11.00 6.02 9.13
C VAL A 163 9.52 5.93 9.50
N THR A 164 8.67 5.75 8.51
CA THR A 164 7.22 5.64 8.72
C THR A 164 6.83 4.26 9.21
N ASP A 165 5.66 4.17 9.85
CA ASP A 165 4.91 2.91 9.97
C ASP A 165 3.77 2.85 8.94
N SER A 166 3.14 1.67 8.80
CA SER A 166 2.05 1.45 7.84
C SER A 166 0.82 2.32 8.14
N ALA A 167 0.57 2.66 9.41
CA ALA A 167 -0.56 3.49 9.80
C ALA A 167 -0.44 4.91 9.22
N ALA A 168 0.71 5.56 9.42
CA ALA A 168 1.00 6.89 8.86
C ALA A 168 1.13 6.84 7.33
N GLY A 169 1.74 5.79 6.77
CA GLY A 169 1.88 5.57 5.34
C GLY A 169 0.52 5.46 4.64
N ALA A 170 -0.35 4.56 5.11
CA ALA A 170 -1.69 4.40 4.56
C ALA A 170 -2.60 5.62 4.80
N THR A 171 -2.45 6.31 5.95
CA THR A 171 -3.15 7.58 6.20
C THR A 171 -2.71 8.66 5.20
N ALA A 172 -1.45 8.68 4.77
CA ALA A 172 -1.00 9.60 3.73
C ALA A 172 -1.69 9.35 2.38
N PHE A 173 -1.91 8.08 2.02
CA PHE A 173 -2.66 7.72 0.81
C PHE A 173 -4.15 8.03 0.93
N SER A 174 -4.76 7.70 2.07
CA SER A 174 -6.20 7.80 2.25
C SER A 174 -6.69 9.22 2.52
N CYS A 175 -5.97 9.99 3.35
CA CYS A 175 -6.31 11.34 3.76
C CYS A 175 -5.54 12.45 3.00
N ARG A 176 -4.62 12.09 2.09
CA ARG A 176 -3.74 13.04 1.37
C ARG A 176 -2.93 13.97 2.28
N MET A 177 -2.56 13.51 3.47
CA MET A 177 -1.79 14.30 4.43
C MET A 177 -0.86 13.43 5.27
N LYS A 178 0.25 14.02 5.73
CA LYS A 178 1.16 13.34 6.66
C LYS A 178 0.54 13.28 8.05
N SER A 179 0.67 12.11 8.69
CA SER A 179 0.34 11.89 10.09
C SER A 179 1.52 11.27 10.85
N TYR A 180 1.40 11.12 12.15
CA TYR A 180 2.41 10.51 13.02
C TYR A 180 2.33 8.99 12.99
N ASN A 181 3.42 8.31 13.33
CA ASN A 181 3.45 6.85 13.39
C ASN A 181 2.38 6.32 14.37
N GLY A 182 1.64 5.29 13.94
CA GLY A 182 0.51 4.72 14.66
C GLY A 182 -0.84 5.36 14.37
N ALA A 183 -0.90 6.50 13.67
CA ALA A 183 -2.15 7.22 13.39
C ALA A 183 -2.99 6.58 12.29
N ILE A 184 -4.26 6.35 12.54
CA ILE A 184 -5.23 5.80 11.57
C ILE A 184 -6.28 6.87 11.24
N GLY A 185 -6.28 7.39 10.02
CA GLY A 185 -7.29 8.34 9.54
C GLY A 185 -7.44 9.59 10.38
N VAL A 186 -6.36 10.05 11.04
CA VAL A 186 -6.30 11.28 11.81
C VAL A 186 -5.09 12.12 11.41
N ASP A 187 -5.19 13.44 11.55
CA ASP A 187 -4.09 14.36 11.28
C ASP A 187 -3.02 14.34 12.38
N ALA A 188 -1.91 15.06 12.18
CA ALA A 188 -0.83 15.18 13.16
C ALA A 188 -1.28 15.80 14.51
N ARG A 189 -2.47 16.39 14.59
CA ARG A 189 -3.09 16.94 15.81
C ARG A 189 -4.17 16.02 16.37
N ARG A 190 -4.29 14.80 15.85
CA ARG A 190 -5.28 13.78 16.23
C ARG A 190 -6.72 14.14 15.85
N ALA A 191 -6.93 15.08 14.93
CA ALA A 191 -8.26 15.33 14.39
C ALA A 191 -8.56 14.36 13.24
N PRO A 192 -9.80 13.81 13.13
CA PRO A 192 -10.15 12.89 12.05
C PRO A 192 -10.07 13.59 10.69
N CYS A 193 -9.55 12.90 9.70
CA CYS A 193 -9.45 13.34 8.32
C CYS A 193 -10.31 12.45 7.42
N GLY A 194 -11.16 13.05 6.58
CA GLY A 194 -11.95 12.31 5.61
C GLY A 194 -11.08 11.56 4.62
N THR A 195 -11.42 10.30 4.35
CA THR A 195 -10.65 9.44 3.45
C THR A 195 -11.17 9.47 2.03
N VAL A 196 -10.32 9.08 1.07
CA VAL A 196 -10.72 8.93 -0.35
C VAL A 196 -11.83 7.89 -0.52
N LEU A 197 -11.84 6.82 0.29
CA LEU A 197 -12.89 5.78 0.27
C LEU A 197 -14.23 6.34 0.73
N GLU A 198 -14.26 7.04 1.86
CA GLU A 198 -15.47 7.67 2.39
C GLU A 198 -16.03 8.71 1.42
N ALA A 199 -15.17 9.58 0.89
CA ALA A 199 -15.57 10.57 -0.10
C ALA A 199 -16.09 9.94 -1.40
N ALA A 200 -15.46 8.87 -1.89
CA ALA A 200 -15.94 8.11 -3.05
C ALA A 200 -17.35 7.55 -2.80
N LYS A 201 -17.59 6.99 -1.62
CA LYS A 201 -18.92 6.49 -1.22
C LYS A 201 -19.94 7.60 -1.15
N LEU A 202 -19.67 8.65 -0.36
CA LEU A 202 -20.66 9.67 -0.01
C LEU A 202 -20.94 10.66 -1.15
N GLN A 203 -19.90 11.05 -1.89
CA GLN A 203 -20.02 12.12 -2.90
C GLN A 203 -20.26 11.61 -4.32
N ARG A 204 -19.85 10.34 -4.59
CA ARG A 204 -19.94 9.75 -5.92
C ARG A 204 -20.85 8.53 -5.99
N ASN A 205 -21.40 8.10 -4.87
CA ASN A 205 -22.20 6.87 -4.76
C ASN A 205 -21.48 5.66 -5.37
N MET A 206 -20.13 5.62 -5.22
CA MET A 206 -19.31 4.53 -5.70
C MET A 206 -19.47 3.31 -4.78
N ALA A 207 -19.30 2.12 -5.33
CA ALA A 207 -19.08 0.95 -4.51
C ALA A 207 -17.64 0.98 -3.98
N THR A 208 -17.44 0.51 -2.74
CA THR A 208 -16.16 0.58 -2.05
C THR A 208 -15.76 -0.78 -1.53
N GLY A 209 -14.46 -1.09 -1.60
CA GLY A 209 -13.94 -2.37 -1.14
C GLY A 209 -12.55 -2.27 -0.54
N LEU A 210 -12.30 -3.11 0.47
CA LEU A 210 -11.02 -3.35 1.10
C LEU A 210 -10.74 -4.86 1.06
N VAL A 211 -9.56 -5.23 0.58
CA VAL A 211 -9.07 -6.62 0.49
C VAL A 211 -7.65 -6.66 1.04
N ALA A 212 -7.35 -7.58 1.97
CA ALA A 212 -6.03 -7.69 2.58
C ALA A 212 -5.69 -9.13 2.94
N THR A 213 -4.41 -9.47 3.05
CA THR A 213 -3.95 -10.74 3.63
C THR A 213 -3.68 -10.63 5.12
N SER A 214 -3.68 -9.41 5.66
CA SER A 214 -3.68 -9.15 7.10
C SER A 214 -5.06 -9.33 7.73
N ARG A 215 -5.16 -9.06 9.05
CA ARG A 215 -6.43 -8.70 9.67
C ARG A 215 -7.00 -7.52 8.91
N ILE A 216 -8.28 -7.57 8.56
CA ILE A 216 -8.93 -6.47 7.84
C ILE A 216 -8.96 -5.17 8.68
N THR A 217 -8.81 -5.30 9.99
CA THR A 217 -8.70 -4.20 10.96
C THR A 217 -7.28 -3.67 11.14
N HIS A 218 -6.28 -4.25 10.44
CA HIS A 218 -4.88 -3.81 10.51
C HIS A 218 -4.71 -2.38 9.96
N ALA A 219 -3.51 -1.82 10.15
CA ALA A 219 -3.24 -0.41 9.90
C ALA A 219 -3.62 0.06 8.49
N THR A 220 -3.23 -0.67 7.45
CA THR A 220 -3.44 -0.25 6.06
C THR A 220 -4.92 -0.25 5.66
N PRO A 221 -5.71 -1.34 5.80
CA PRO A 221 -7.13 -1.27 5.48
C PRO A 221 -7.88 -0.35 6.43
N GLY A 222 -7.56 -0.35 7.73
CA GLY A 222 -8.16 0.53 8.73
C GLY A 222 -8.03 2.01 8.39
N ALA A 223 -6.90 2.45 7.81
CA ALA A 223 -6.67 3.85 7.45
C ALA A 223 -7.59 4.39 6.35
N PHE A 224 -8.32 3.53 5.64
CA PHE A 224 -9.32 3.96 4.65
C PHE A 224 -10.74 4.06 5.20
N ALA A 225 -11.01 3.47 6.37
CA ALA A 225 -12.37 3.32 6.90
C ALA A 225 -12.54 3.68 8.38
N ALA A 226 -11.46 4.06 9.08
CA ALA A 226 -11.49 4.34 10.51
C ALA A 226 -10.68 5.60 10.89
N HIS A 227 -10.97 6.13 12.10
CA HIS A 227 -10.32 7.33 12.64
C HIS A 227 -9.97 7.09 14.09
N VAL A 228 -8.79 6.51 14.34
CA VAL A 228 -8.30 6.22 15.70
C VAL A 228 -6.88 6.76 15.88
N VAL A 229 -6.57 7.15 17.11
CA VAL A 229 -5.28 7.77 17.44
C VAL A 229 -4.13 6.76 17.50
N HIS A 230 -4.42 5.46 17.47
CA HIS A 230 -3.41 4.41 17.48
C HIS A 230 -3.90 3.15 16.77
N ARG A 231 -3.04 2.53 15.94
CA ARG A 231 -3.33 1.36 15.13
C ARG A 231 -3.76 0.11 15.91
N ASP A 232 -3.29 -0.03 17.15
CA ASP A 232 -3.66 -1.15 18.03
C ASP A 232 -5.09 -1.08 18.57
N MET A 233 -5.83 -0.02 18.23
CA MET A 233 -7.25 0.10 18.58
C MET A 233 -8.15 -0.68 17.62
N GLU A 234 -7.74 -1.91 17.27
CA GLU A 234 -8.39 -2.73 16.24
C GLU A 234 -9.85 -3.08 16.57
N ASP A 235 -10.19 -3.23 17.86
CA ASP A 235 -11.59 -3.41 18.27
C ASP A 235 -12.48 -2.23 17.84
N LEU A 236 -11.92 -1.03 17.88
CA LEU A 236 -12.61 0.18 17.45
C LEU A 236 -12.58 0.35 15.93
N ILE A 237 -11.48 -0.02 15.27
CA ILE A 237 -11.39 -0.06 13.80
C ILE A 237 -12.47 -0.99 13.24
N ALA A 238 -12.65 -2.19 13.82
CA ALA A 238 -13.72 -3.11 13.43
C ALA A 238 -15.13 -2.49 13.55
N GLU A 239 -15.35 -1.61 14.54
CA GLU A 239 -16.61 -0.88 14.67
C GLU A 239 -16.85 0.11 13.54
N TYR A 240 -15.79 0.85 13.15
CA TYR A 240 -15.85 1.77 12.01
C TYR A 240 -16.16 1.02 10.71
N GLU A 241 -15.48 -0.09 10.45
CA GLU A 241 -15.64 -0.89 9.24
C GLU A 241 -17.06 -1.44 9.05
N VAL A 242 -17.74 -1.79 10.14
CA VAL A 242 -19.16 -2.19 10.08
C VAL A 242 -20.12 -1.00 10.15
N GLY A 243 -19.61 0.24 10.10
CA GLY A 243 -20.40 1.47 10.05
C GLY A 243 -20.99 1.90 11.38
N ASN A 244 -20.31 1.63 12.49
CA ASN A 244 -20.75 2.09 13.82
C ASN A 244 -20.21 3.49 14.18
N TYR A 245 -20.37 4.44 13.28
CA TYR A 245 -19.98 5.83 13.47
C TYR A 245 -20.90 6.79 12.67
N SER A 246 -20.58 8.10 12.67
CA SER A 246 -21.47 9.14 12.15
C SER A 246 -21.82 9.01 10.68
N LEU A 247 -20.92 8.45 9.83
CA LEU A 247 -21.17 8.27 8.41
C LEU A 247 -21.97 6.99 8.09
N GLY A 248 -22.12 6.07 9.06
CA GLY A 248 -22.69 4.76 8.80
C GLY A 248 -21.78 3.86 7.93
N PRO A 249 -22.30 2.80 7.30
CA PRO A 249 -21.51 1.89 6.48
C PRO A 249 -20.98 2.59 5.22
N VAL A 250 -19.69 2.82 5.13
CA VAL A 250 -19.03 3.39 3.94
C VAL A 250 -18.24 2.36 3.15
N VAL A 251 -17.97 1.18 3.73
CA VAL A 251 -17.32 0.06 3.05
C VAL A 251 -18.37 -0.96 2.67
N ASP A 252 -18.45 -1.27 1.37
CA ASP A 252 -19.41 -2.24 0.85
C ASP A 252 -18.86 -3.68 0.84
N LEU A 253 -17.53 -3.83 0.71
CA LEU A 253 -16.89 -5.14 0.65
C LEU A 253 -15.61 -5.15 1.49
N LEU A 254 -15.52 -6.10 2.41
CA LEU A 254 -14.39 -6.37 3.29
C LEU A 254 -13.98 -7.82 3.11
N PHE A 255 -12.75 -8.11 2.64
CA PHE A 255 -12.17 -9.45 2.57
C PHE A 255 -10.78 -9.45 3.22
N GLY A 256 -10.56 -10.35 4.18
CA GLY A 256 -9.27 -10.49 4.86
C GLY A 256 -9.28 -11.52 5.98
N GLY A 257 -8.33 -11.38 6.89
CA GLY A 257 -8.30 -12.06 8.19
C GLY A 257 -9.01 -11.24 9.28
N GLY A 258 -8.68 -11.49 10.55
CA GLY A 258 -9.07 -10.64 11.69
C GLY A 258 -10.44 -10.93 12.29
N ARG A 259 -11.00 -12.13 12.04
CA ARG A 259 -12.30 -12.49 12.61
C ARG A 259 -12.37 -12.30 14.12
N CYS A 260 -11.25 -12.44 14.83
CA CYS A 260 -11.20 -12.32 16.27
C CYS A 260 -11.62 -10.94 16.80
N HIS A 261 -11.45 -9.84 16.03
CA HIS A 261 -11.91 -8.49 16.39
C HIS A 261 -13.40 -8.26 16.16
N PHE A 262 -14.08 -9.19 15.51
CA PHE A 262 -15.54 -9.14 15.30
C PHE A 262 -16.31 -10.10 16.21
N GLU A 263 -15.63 -11.01 16.90
CA GLU A 263 -16.24 -11.98 17.80
C GLU A 263 -16.17 -11.51 19.27
N PRO A 264 -17.23 -11.73 20.09
CA PRO A 264 -17.27 -11.25 21.46
C PRO A 264 -16.23 -11.94 22.36
N SER A 265 -15.70 -11.23 23.36
CA SER A 265 -14.73 -11.77 24.34
C SER A 265 -15.23 -12.99 25.11
N THR A 266 -16.55 -13.21 25.13
CA THR A 266 -17.17 -14.42 25.72
C THR A 266 -16.85 -15.71 24.92
N ARG A 267 -16.39 -15.59 23.68
CA ARG A 267 -15.81 -16.70 22.89
C ARG A 267 -14.33 -16.87 23.24
N ALA A 268 -14.04 -17.19 24.50
CA ALA A 268 -12.68 -17.43 24.97
C ALA A 268 -11.91 -18.36 24.01
N ASN A 269 -10.66 -18.01 23.68
CA ASN A 269 -9.76 -18.64 22.71
C ASN A 269 -10.01 -18.33 21.22
N HIS A 270 -11.04 -17.55 20.87
CA HIS A 270 -11.33 -17.17 19.48
C HIS A 270 -11.49 -15.66 19.28
N SER A 271 -11.53 -14.87 20.34
CA SER A 271 -11.73 -13.42 20.29
C SER A 271 -10.50 -12.65 20.75
N CYS A 272 -10.15 -11.63 19.98
CA CYS A 272 -9.17 -10.60 20.34
C CYS A 272 -9.83 -9.45 21.10
N ARG A 273 -11.17 -9.32 21.06
CA ARG A 273 -11.88 -8.20 21.69
C ARG A 273 -11.81 -8.26 23.21
N MET A 274 -11.70 -7.07 23.80
CA MET A 274 -11.76 -6.88 25.25
C MET A 274 -13.20 -6.76 25.78
N ASP A 275 -14.17 -6.50 24.90
CA ASP A 275 -15.59 -6.36 25.26
C ASP A 275 -16.42 -7.58 24.79
N ALA A 276 -17.69 -7.61 25.21
CA ALA A 276 -18.62 -8.69 24.88
C ALA A 276 -19.46 -8.42 23.61
N ARG A 277 -19.06 -7.47 22.76
CA ARG A 277 -19.84 -7.12 21.56
C ARG A 277 -19.67 -8.17 20.48
N ASP A 278 -20.78 -8.57 19.86
CA ASP A 278 -20.84 -9.43 18.67
C ASP A 278 -20.95 -8.55 17.43
N LEU A 279 -19.80 -8.09 16.89
CA LEU A 279 -19.80 -7.25 15.70
C LEU A 279 -20.20 -8.02 14.43
N LEU A 280 -20.03 -9.35 14.36
CA LEU A 280 -20.61 -10.15 13.27
C LEU A 280 -22.14 -10.09 13.29
N GLY A 281 -22.75 -10.16 14.48
CA GLY A 281 -24.19 -10.00 14.66
C GLY A 281 -24.66 -8.58 14.32
N GLU A 282 -23.92 -7.56 14.76
CA GLU A 282 -24.21 -6.15 14.44
C GLU A 282 -24.08 -5.87 12.94
N ALA A 283 -23.05 -6.39 12.27
CA ALA A 283 -22.87 -6.27 10.83
C ALA A 283 -24.06 -6.88 10.06
N ARG A 284 -24.49 -8.09 10.45
CA ARG A 284 -25.71 -8.70 9.88
C ARG A 284 -26.94 -7.83 10.10
N GLY A 285 -27.07 -7.23 11.28
CA GLY A 285 -28.16 -6.28 11.58
C GLY A 285 -28.15 -5.03 10.70
N ARG A 286 -26.99 -4.65 10.16
CA ARG A 286 -26.79 -3.58 9.17
C ARG A 286 -26.86 -4.03 7.72
N GLY A 287 -27.19 -5.31 7.48
CA GLY A 287 -27.36 -5.87 6.15
C GLY A 287 -26.13 -6.54 5.55
N PHE A 288 -25.01 -6.63 6.26
CA PHE A 288 -23.86 -7.38 5.78
C PHE A 288 -24.14 -8.89 5.72
N ARG A 289 -23.78 -9.50 4.60
CA ARG A 289 -23.62 -10.95 4.52
C ARG A 289 -22.21 -11.29 5.00
N THR A 290 -22.09 -12.15 6.01
CA THR A 290 -20.81 -12.60 6.55
C THR A 290 -20.35 -13.92 5.90
N LEU A 291 -19.07 -13.99 5.54
CA LEU A 291 -18.40 -15.15 4.92
C LEU A 291 -17.24 -15.53 5.83
N LEU A 292 -17.27 -16.71 6.43
CA LEU A 292 -16.32 -17.10 7.49
C LEU A 292 -15.43 -18.30 7.10
N SER A 293 -15.56 -18.78 5.85
CA SER A 293 -14.83 -19.94 5.37
C SER A 293 -14.55 -19.85 3.86
N ARG A 294 -13.60 -20.67 3.41
CA ARG A 294 -13.34 -20.89 1.97
C ARG A 294 -14.60 -21.31 1.24
N LYS A 295 -15.38 -22.20 1.83
CA LYS A 295 -16.66 -22.66 1.26
C LYS A 295 -17.66 -21.52 1.04
N ASP A 296 -17.75 -20.59 1.99
CA ASP A 296 -18.64 -19.40 1.83
C ASP A 296 -18.16 -18.51 0.69
N PHE A 297 -16.83 -18.34 0.59
CA PHE A 297 -16.19 -17.58 -0.47
C PHE A 297 -16.43 -18.22 -1.85
N ASP A 298 -16.27 -19.54 -1.98
CA ASP A 298 -16.47 -20.24 -3.25
C ASP A 298 -17.94 -20.22 -3.70
N ALA A 299 -18.88 -20.29 -2.75
CA ALA A 299 -20.31 -20.21 -3.02
C ALA A 299 -20.81 -18.81 -3.42
N LEU A 300 -19.94 -17.79 -3.34
CA LEU A 300 -20.28 -16.41 -3.69
C LEU A 300 -20.15 -16.20 -5.19
N ASP A 301 -21.27 -15.94 -5.85
CA ASP A 301 -21.28 -15.55 -7.27
C ASP A 301 -20.97 -14.06 -7.41
N ALA A 302 -19.85 -13.74 -8.07
CA ALA A 302 -19.37 -12.38 -8.27
C ALA A 302 -20.33 -11.50 -9.09
N HIS A 303 -21.19 -12.08 -9.91
CA HIS A 303 -22.10 -11.32 -10.80
C HIS A 303 -23.47 -11.02 -10.18
N SER A 304 -23.82 -11.69 -9.09
CA SER A 304 -25.13 -11.57 -8.44
C SER A 304 -25.07 -11.30 -6.94
N ALA A 305 -23.86 -11.22 -6.35
CA ALA A 305 -23.69 -10.95 -4.93
C ALA A 305 -24.21 -9.57 -4.55
N ALA A 306 -25.10 -9.55 -3.56
CA ALA A 306 -25.58 -8.30 -2.97
C ALA A 306 -24.57 -7.76 -1.96
N LEU A 307 -24.34 -6.45 -1.99
CA LEU A 307 -23.55 -5.72 -1.00
C LEU A 307 -24.46 -5.24 0.15
N PRO A 308 -23.94 -5.05 1.39
CA PRO A 308 -22.53 -5.15 1.76
C PRO A 308 -22.10 -6.58 2.16
N LEU A 309 -20.77 -6.86 2.08
CA LEU A 309 -20.14 -8.15 2.38
C LEU A 309 -19.02 -7.99 3.40
N LEU A 310 -18.94 -8.91 4.38
CA LEU A 310 -17.82 -9.04 5.33
C LEU A 310 -17.30 -10.48 5.28
N GLY A 311 -16.14 -10.69 4.67
CA GLY A 311 -15.42 -11.96 4.59
C GLY A 311 -14.18 -11.95 5.47
N THR A 312 -14.16 -12.78 6.53
CA THR A 312 -13.00 -12.96 7.42
C THR A 312 -12.58 -14.41 7.40
N PHE A 313 -11.51 -14.73 6.65
CA PHE A 313 -11.13 -16.12 6.32
C PHE A 313 -10.12 -16.72 7.30
N ALA A 314 -9.59 -15.91 8.23
CA ALA A 314 -8.73 -16.36 9.32
C ALA A 314 -9.11 -15.66 10.64
N PRO A 315 -8.80 -16.28 11.80
CA PRO A 315 -9.00 -15.62 13.11
C PRO A 315 -8.14 -14.36 13.28
N SER A 316 -6.86 -14.44 12.92
CA SER A 316 -5.87 -13.36 12.87
C SER A 316 -5.52 -13.03 11.42
N HIS A 317 -4.24 -12.81 11.08
CA HIS A 317 -3.80 -12.70 9.70
C HIS A 317 -4.12 -13.98 8.92
N MET A 318 -4.26 -13.87 7.62
CA MET A 318 -4.28 -15.05 6.75
C MET A 318 -2.89 -15.70 6.74
N ASP A 319 -2.80 -16.99 6.41
CA ASP A 319 -1.52 -17.68 6.36
C ASP A 319 -0.59 -17.06 5.30
N TYR A 320 0.73 -17.18 5.51
CA TYR A 320 1.69 -16.87 4.43
C TYR A 320 1.41 -17.73 3.21
N GLU A 321 1.60 -17.19 2.02
CA GLU A 321 1.35 -17.94 0.78
C GLU A 321 2.11 -19.26 0.71
N ILE A 322 3.32 -19.32 1.31
CA ILE A 322 4.12 -20.55 1.40
C ILE A 322 3.47 -21.64 2.28
N ASP A 323 2.66 -21.24 3.26
CA ASP A 323 1.99 -22.14 4.22
C ASP A 323 0.50 -22.31 3.93
N ARG A 324 -0.07 -21.45 3.08
CA ARG A 324 -1.51 -21.40 2.82
C ARG A 324 -2.05 -22.71 2.24
N ASP A 325 -3.08 -23.26 2.89
CA ASP A 325 -3.91 -24.31 2.29
C ASP A 325 -5.00 -23.68 1.40
N PRO A 326 -4.94 -23.88 0.08
CA PRO A 326 -5.93 -23.34 -0.85
C PRO A 326 -7.36 -23.88 -0.64
N HIS A 327 -7.53 -24.96 0.12
CA HIS A 327 -8.83 -25.49 0.48
C HIS A 327 -9.45 -24.80 1.71
N GLU A 328 -8.62 -24.11 2.51
CA GLU A 328 -9.06 -23.45 3.73
C GLU A 328 -9.15 -21.92 3.55
N GLN A 329 -8.24 -21.33 2.77
CA GLN A 329 -8.16 -19.87 2.59
C GLN A 329 -8.02 -19.49 1.11
N PRO A 330 -8.73 -18.43 0.64
CA PRO A 330 -8.52 -17.89 -0.70
C PRO A 330 -7.17 -17.17 -0.79
N SER A 331 -6.56 -17.15 -1.98
CA SER A 331 -5.39 -16.31 -2.26
C SER A 331 -5.77 -14.84 -2.42
N LEU A 332 -4.76 -13.94 -2.34
CA LEU A 332 -4.96 -12.51 -2.61
C LEU A 332 -5.53 -12.27 -4.02
N ALA A 333 -5.02 -12.99 -5.01
CA ALA A 333 -5.49 -12.90 -6.40
C ALA A 333 -6.95 -13.32 -6.54
N GLU A 334 -7.37 -14.43 -5.89
CA GLU A 334 -8.78 -14.87 -5.89
C GLU A 334 -9.70 -13.86 -5.22
N MET A 335 -9.26 -13.27 -4.09
CA MET A 335 -10.02 -12.23 -3.40
C MET A 335 -10.16 -10.96 -4.25
N ALA A 336 -9.08 -10.53 -4.89
CA ALA A 336 -9.07 -9.36 -5.77
C ALA A 336 -9.98 -9.57 -7.00
N GLU A 337 -9.89 -10.73 -7.67
CA GLU A 337 -10.73 -11.06 -8.82
C GLU A 337 -12.22 -11.04 -8.46
N LYS A 338 -12.57 -11.70 -7.35
CA LYS A 338 -13.96 -11.75 -6.87
C LYS A 338 -14.48 -10.39 -6.48
N ALA A 339 -13.67 -9.57 -5.79
CA ALA A 339 -14.01 -8.19 -5.41
C ALA A 339 -14.27 -7.32 -6.65
N LEU A 340 -13.40 -7.37 -7.66
CA LEU A 340 -13.57 -6.65 -8.93
C LEU A 340 -14.87 -7.02 -9.64
N GLY A 341 -15.18 -8.32 -9.70
CA GLY A 341 -16.44 -8.80 -10.29
C GLY A 341 -17.67 -8.27 -9.56
N ILE A 342 -17.69 -8.38 -8.23
CA ILE A 342 -18.81 -7.93 -7.37
C ILE A 342 -19.04 -6.42 -7.49
N LEU A 343 -17.96 -5.61 -7.33
CA LEU A 343 -18.05 -4.16 -7.38
C LEU A 343 -18.48 -3.66 -8.77
N THR A 344 -18.01 -4.33 -9.83
CA THR A 344 -18.43 -4.05 -11.20
C THR A 344 -19.93 -4.31 -11.40
N ALA A 345 -20.41 -5.46 -10.94
CA ALA A 345 -21.83 -5.83 -11.04
C ALA A 345 -22.73 -4.86 -10.25
N ALA A 346 -22.32 -4.50 -9.02
CA ALA A 346 -23.06 -3.59 -8.15
C ALA A 346 -23.19 -2.17 -8.73
N THR A 347 -22.20 -1.70 -9.49
CA THR A 347 -22.18 -0.32 -10.04
C THR A 347 -22.70 -0.21 -11.47
N LYS A 348 -23.05 -1.32 -12.10
CA LYS A 348 -23.47 -1.37 -13.51
C LYS A 348 -24.71 -0.49 -13.80
N SER A 349 -25.71 -0.54 -12.94
CA SER A 349 -26.96 0.22 -13.13
C SER A 349 -26.82 1.70 -12.76
N ALA A 350 -25.98 2.03 -11.78
CA ALA A 350 -25.80 3.39 -11.28
C ALA A 350 -24.79 4.19 -12.11
N ASN A 351 -23.99 3.55 -12.97
CA ASN A 351 -22.88 4.15 -13.72
C ASN A 351 -21.88 4.94 -12.83
N ALA A 352 -21.73 4.50 -11.57
CA ALA A 352 -20.99 5.24 -10.55
C ALA A 352 -19.50 4.88 -10.48
N GLY A 353 -19.12 3.65 -10.85
CA GLY A 353 -17.78 3.11 -10.67
C GLY A 353 -17.52 2.63 -9.23
N PHE A 354 -16.27 2.27 -8.95
CA PHE A 354 -15.86 1.80 -7.62
C PHE A 354 -14.48 2.31 -7.23
N PHE A 355 -14.23 2.30 -5.91
CA PHE A 355 -12.91 2.40 -5.29
C PHE A 355 -12.60 1.06 -4.61
N LEU A 356 -11.48 0.44 -4.97
CA LEU A 356 -11.00 -0.81 -4.38
C LEU A 356 -9.56 -0.64 -3.91
N MET A 357 -9.30 -0.88 -2.63
CA MET A 357 -7.95 -1.07 -2.09
C MET A 357 -7.70 -2.57 -1.94
N VAL A 358 -6.51 -3.02 -2.37
CA VAL A 358 -6.03 -4.39 -2.24
C VAL A 358 -4.64 -4.37 -1.63
N GLU A 359 -4.42 -5.10 -0.56
CA GLU A 359 -3.16 -5.11 0.16
C GLU A 359 -2.52 -6.49 0.18
N GLY A 360 -1.25 -6.55 -0.28
CA GLY A 360 -0.33 -7.66 -0.01
C GLY A 360 0.38 -7.42 1.31
N SER A 361 -0.30 -7.66 2.40
CA SER A 361 0.09 -7.24 3.75
C SER A 361 1.28 -8.02 4.30
N ARG A 362 1.41 -9.30 3.94
CA ARG A 362 2.37 -10.19 4.60
C ARG A 362 3.78 -10.15 3.99
N ILE A 363 4.01 -9.34 2.96
CA ILE A 363 5.36 -9.05 2.46
C ILE A 363 6.17 -8.40 3.59
N ASP A 364 5.59 -7.42 4.27
CA ASP A 364 6.15 -6.72 5.43
C ASP A 364 6.44 -7.67 6.60
N MET A 365 5.46 -8.46 6.99
CA MET A 365 5.57 -9.37 8.13
C MET A 365 6.67 -10.42 7.94
N ALA A 366 6.84 -10.92 6.72
CA ALA A 366 7.95 -11.81 6.37
C ALA A 366 9.31 -11.08 6.46
N ALA A 367 9.36 -9.80 6.06
CA ALA A 367 10.56 -8.98 6.17
C ALA A 367 10.90 -8.64 7.64
N HIS A 368 9.91 -8.39 8.50
CA HIS A 368 10.10 -8.21 9.95
C HIS A 368 10.75 -9.43 10.62
N THR A 369 10.40 -10.62 10.17
CA THR A 369 11.06 -11.85 10.65
C THR A 369 12.35 -12.17 9.91
N ASN A 370 12.74 -11.35 8.92
CA ASN A 370 13.86 -11.57 8.01
C ASN A 370 13.80 -12.95 7.34
N ASP A 371 12.58 -13.42 7.00
CA ASP A 371 12.33 -14.68 6.32
C ASP A 371 12.37 -14.52 4.80
N PRO A 372 13.49 -14.82 4.11
CA PRO A 372 13.59 -14.58 2.69
C PRO A 372 12.70 -15.50 1.86
N ALA A 373 12.33 -16.67 2.39
CA ALA A 373 11.54 -17.65 1.66
C ALA A 373 10.05 -17.31 1.69
N ALA A 374 9.49 -16.91 2.84
CA ALA A 374 8.14 -16.38 2.91
C ALA A 374 8.05 -15.06 2.14
N HIS A 375 9.01 -14.14 2.32
CA HIS A 375 9.04 -12.83 1.66
C HIS A 375 8.94 -12.94 0.14
N VAL A 376 9.75 -13.80 -0.50
CA VAL A 376 9.68 -13.96 -1.96
C VAL A 376 8.36 -14.59 -2.43
N ARG A 377 7.73 -15.47 -1.63
CA ARG A 377 6.44 -16.09 -1.98
C ARG A 377 5.29 -15.08 -1.86
N GLU A 378 5.30 -14.23 -0.85
CA GLU A 378 4.34 -13.13 -0.71
C GLU A 378 4.41 -12.15 -1.87
N ILE A 379 5.63 -11.79 -2.33
CA ILE A 379 5.82 -10.92 -3.49
C ILE A 379 5.24 -11.57 -4.76
N ILE A 380 5.48 -12.87 -4.98
CA ILE A 380 4.94 -13.59 -6.13
C ILE A 380 3.41 -13.66 -6.07
N ALA A 381 2.82 -13.88 -4.89
CA ALA A 381 1.37 -13.86 -4.70
C ALA A 381 0.78 -12.45 -4.96
N TYR A 382 1.50 -11.40 -4.60
CA TYR A 382 1.14 -10.03 -4.94
C TYR A 382 1.20 -9.76 -6.46
N TRP A 383 2.23 -10.28 -7.16
CA TRP A 383 2.29 -10.20 -8.62
C TRP A 383 1.08 -10.86 -9.31
N ASP A 384 0.61 -12.00 -8.78
CA ASP A 384 -0.60 -12.66 -9.29
C ASP A 384 -1.83 -11.75 -9.14
N ALA A 385 -1.96 -11.06 -8.01
CA ALA A 385 -3.05 -10.09 -7.80
C ALA A 385 -2.92 -8.84 -8.70
N ILE A 386 -1.70 -8.35 -8.94
CA ILE A 386 -1.43 -7.28 -9.92
C ILE A 386 -1.82 -7.72 -11.34
N ALA A 387 -1.53 -8.96 -11.72
CA ALA A 387 -1.90 -9.49 -13.04
C ALA A 387 -3.43 -9.51 -13.24
N VAL A 388 -4.18 -9.90 -12.20
CA VAL A 388 -5.65 -9.83 -12.18
C VAL A 388 -6.14 -8.40 -12.35
N ALA A 389 -5.61 -7.47 -11.57
CA ALA A 389 -6.01 -6.06 -11.62
C ALA A 389 -5.66 -5.42 -12.99
N ARG A 390 -4.50 -5.75 -13.55
CA ARG A 390 -4.08 -5.28 -14.88
C ARG A 390 -5.00 -5.80 -15.99
N ALA A 391 -5.31 -7.10 -15.99
CA ALA A 391 -6.25 -7.69 -16.94
C ALA A 391 -7.66 -7.04 -16.85
N TYR A 392 -8.06 -6.67 -15.61
CA TYR A 392 -9.30 -5.90 -15.43
C TYR A 392 -9.23 -4.52 -16.10
N VAL A 393 -8.11 -3.79 -15.94
CA VAL A 393 -7.91 -2.46 -16.57
C VAL A 393 -7.95 -2.57 -18.09
N ASP A 394 -7.32 -3.59 -18.68
CA ASP A 394 -7.36 -3.83 -20.13
C ASP A 394 -8.79 -4.00 -20.66
N ALA A 395 -9.65 -4.65 -19.89
CA ALA A 395 -11.07 -4.84 -20.22
C ALA A 395 -11.95 -3.61 -19.88
N HIS A 396 -11.46 -2.68 -19.06
CA HIS A 396 -12.23 -1.54 -18.55
C HIS A 396 -11.43 -0.23 -18.63
N PRO A 397 -11.36 0.43 -19.80
CA PRO A 397 -10.47 1.57 -20.08
C PRO A 397 -10.66 2.82 -19.20
N ASP A 398 -11.79 2.93 -18.48
CA ASP A 398 -12.04 4.01 -17.51
C ASP A 398 -11.50 3.72 -16.11
N THR A 399 -10.60 2.75 -16.01
CA THR A 399 -9.97 2.32 -14.75
C THR A 399 -8.51 2.77 -14.70
N VAL A 400 -8.07 3.16 -13.51
CA VAL A 400 -6.65 3.31 -13.18
C VAL A 400 -6.27 2.30 -12.11
N LEU A 401 -5.15 1.63 -12.31
CA LEU A 401 -4.43 0.81 -11.33
C LEU A 401 -3.23 1.61 -10.83
N ILE A 402 -3.10 1.72 -9.53
CA ILE A 402 -1.95 2.28 -8.82
C ILE A 402 -1.42 1.18 -7.91
N SER A 403 -0.12 0.93 -7.92
CA SER A 403 0.52 0.05 -6.94
C SER A 403 1.72 0.74 -6.32
N VAL A 404 1.79 0.72 -5.00
CA VAL A 404 2.85 1.38 -4.22
C VAL A 404 3.02 0.68 -2.89
N SER A 405 4.23 0.68 -2.34
CA SER A 405 4.44 0.32 -0.94
C SER A 405 4.30 1.55 -0.04
N ASP A 406 3.93 1.35 1.19
CA ASP A 406 3.92 2.37 2.22
C ASP A 406 5.32 2.65 2.78
N HIS A 407 6.20 1.63 2.85
CA HIS A 407 7.62 1.69 3.23
C HIS A 407 8.38 0.45 2.74
N GLU A 408 9.66 0.40 3.03
CA GLU A 408 10.49 -0.80 2.95
C GLU A 408 10.71 -1.36 4.34
N THR A 409 10.84 -2.68 4.45
CA THR A 409 11.05 -3.39 5.71
C THR A 409 12.28 -4.29 5.64
N GLY A 410 13.04 -4.32 6.74
CA GLY A 410 14.21 -5.17 6.92
C GLY A 410 15.53 -4.51 6.56
N GLY A 411 15.55 -3.35 5.89
CA GLY A 411 16.77 -2.81 5.32
C GLY A 411 17.43 -3.85 4.43
N PHE A 412 16.61 -4.47 3.56
CA PHE A 412 16.95 -5.67 2.80
C PHE A 412 17.98 -5.41 1.72
N SER A 413 18.96 -6.32 1.56
CA SER A 413 19.94 -6.25 0.47
C SER A 413 20.08 -7.58 -0.25
N VAL A 414 20.19 -7.49 -1.59
CA VAL A 414 20.46 -8.64 -2.48
C VAL A 414 21.96 -8.74 -2.66
N ALA A 415 22.60 -9.39 -1.78
CA ALA A 415 23.97 -9.81 -1.56
C ALA A 415 24.36 -9.55 -0.10
N LYS A 416 25.05 -10.48 0.52
CA LYS A 416 25.54 -10.39 1.90
C LYS A 416 27.01 -10.75 1.95
N GLN A 417 27.79 -9.95 2.69
CA GLN A 417 29.15 -10.32 3.03
C GLN A 417 29.11 -11.31 4.20
N LEU A 418 29.59 -12.55 4.00
CA LEU A 418 29.56 -13.61 5.01
C LEU A 418 30.77 -13.67 5.92
N GLY A 419 31.88 -13.00 5.56
CA GLY A 419 33.13 -13.04 6.30
C GLY A 419 33.91 -11.73 6.19
N PRO A 420 35.12 -11.65 6.80
CA PRO A 420 35.95 -10.44 6.80
C PRO A 420 36.64 -10.17 5.46
N GLU A 421 36.72 -11.17 4.59
CA GLU A 421 37.37 -11.04 3.28
C GLU A 421 36.50 -10.21 2.33
N TYR A 422 37.10 -9.67 1.26
CA TYR A 422 36.36 -8.95 0.22
C TYR A 422 35.25 -9.85 -0.35
N PRO A 423 33.97 -9.39 -0.40
CA PRO A 423 32.84 -10.26 -0.69
C PRO A 423 32.82 -10.75 -2.13
N GLU A 424 32.33 -11.94 -2.33
CA GLU A 424 31.88 -12.40 -3.64
C GLU A 424 30.64 -11.62 -4.07
N TYR A 425 30.54 -11.30 -5.37
CA TYR A 425 29.35 -10.65 -5.94
C TYR A 425 28.30 -11.70 -6.30
N LEU A 426 27.68 -12.27 -5.28
CA LEU A 426 26.80 -13.43 -5.41
C LEU A 426 25.60 -13.30 -4.46
N TRP A 427 24.46 -13.75 -4.93
CA TRP A 427 23.37 -14.25 -4.12
C TRP A 427 22.84 -15.54 -4.76
N ASN A 428 22.24 -16.43 -3.96
CA ASN A 428 21.88 -17.78 -4.39
C ASN A 428 20.35 -18.00 -4.31
N PRO A 429 19.58 -17.78 -5.39
CA PRO A 429 18.13 -18.00 -5.42
C PRO A 429 17.73 -19.45 -5.18
N PHE A 430 18.58 -20.41 -5.58
CA PHE A 430 18.29 -21.84 -5.43
C PHE A 430 18.30 -22.31 -3.96
N ALA A 431 18.87 -21.54 -3.04
CA ALA A 431 18.76 -21.83 -1.61
C ALA A 431 17.34 -21.65 -1.06
N LEU A 432 16.52 -20.80 -1.71
CA LEU A 432 15.14 -20.53 -1.31
C LEU A 432 14.12 -21.45 -2.00
N GLU A 433 14.49 -22.03 -3.15
CA GLU A 433 13.56 -22.82 -3.96
C GLU A 433 12.97 -24.04 -3.17
N PRO A 434 13.79 -24.84 -2.46
CA PRO A 434 13.30 -26.03 -1.76
C PRO A 434 12.58 -25.76 -0.43
N VAL A 435 12.57 -24.50 0.05
CA VAL A 435 11.91 -24.13 1.31
C VAL A 435 10.40 -24.27 1.15
N LYS A 436 9.77 -25.00 2.07
CA LYS A 436 8.35 -25.37 2.02
C LYS A 436 7.48 -24.64 3.04
N HIS A 437 8.07 -24.11 4.10
CA HIS A 437 7.33 -23.47 5.18
C HIS A 437 8.03 -22.18 5.61
N SER A 438 7.24 -21.22 6.10
CA SER A 438 7.75 -20.03 6.74
C SER A 438 8.49 -20.35 8.03
N ILE A 439 9.39 -19.46 8.42
CA ILE A 439 10.09 -19.52 9.70
C ILE A 439 9.09 -19.43 10.87
N GLU A 440 8.01 -18.67 10.69
CA GLU A 440 6.92 -18.56 11.66
C GLU A 440 6.23 -19.94 11.88
N TYR A 441 5.84 -20.62 10.81
CA TYR A 441 5.27 -21.96 10.88
C TYR A 441 6.23 -22.94 11.57
N ILE A 442 7.49 -22.98 11.13
CA ILE A 442 8.51 -23.89 11.70
C ILE A 442 8.67 -23.63 13.20
N SER A 443 8.78 -22.35 13.60
CA SER A 443 8.90 -21.96 15.00
C SER A 443 7.69 -22.40 15.82
N ALA A 444 6.47 -22.20 15.31
CA ALA A 444 5.24 -22.62 15.98
C ALA A 444 5.17 -24.13 16.16
N GLN A 445 5.58 -24.91 15.14
CA GLN A 445 5.63 -26.37 15.26
C GLN A 445 6.66 -26.84 16.31
N LEU A 446 7.86 -26.25 16.32
CA LEU A 446 8.93 -26.64 17.24
C LEU A 446 8.63 -26.27 18.70
N LEU A 447 7.88 -25.22 18.95
CA LEU A 447 7.48 -24.77 20.29
C LEU A 447 6.10 -25.25 20.72
N GLY A 448 5.37 -25.90 19.80
CA GLY A 448 4.03 -26.40 20.04
C GLY A 448 3.98 -27.59 21.00
N PRO A 449 2.81 -27.85 21.60
CA PRO A 449 2.63 -28.92 22.59
C PRO A 449 2.78 -30.35 22.01
N ALA A 450 2.80 -30.49 20.69
CA ALA A 450 2.98 -31.75 20.01
C ALA A 450 4.43 -32.25 20.04
N VAL A 451 5.40 -31.41 20.30
CA VAL A 451 6.81 -31.77 20.43
C VAL A 451 7.11 -32.13 21.88
N GLY A 452 7.49 -33.38 22.11
CA GLY A 452 7.74 -33.90 23.45
C GLY A 452 9.02 -33.41 24.09
N ASP A 453 9.96 -34.34 24.38
CA ASP A 453 11.21 -34.00 25.06
C ASP A 453 12.28 -33.42 24.10
N SER A 454 13.39 -32.96 24.67
CA SER A 454 14.52 -32.39 23.93
C SER A 454 15.10 -33.36 22.87
N ALA A 455 15.03 -34.66 23.09
CA ALA A 455 15.57 -35.63 22.15
C ALA A 455 14.63 -35.81 20.94
N GLU A 456 13.34 -35.71 21.15
CA GLU A 456 12.35 -35.70 20.06
C GLU A 456 12.46 -34.45 19.22
N ARG A 457 12.57 -33.27 19.87
CA ARG A 457 12.79 -32.00 19.19
C ARG A 457 14.07 -32.01 18.37
N TYR A 458 15.17 -32.52 18.92
CA TYR A 458 16.43 -32.67 18.18
C TYR A 458 16.25 -33.54 16.92
N ARG A 459 15.54 -34.68 17.05
CA ARG A 459 15.25 -35.54 15.90
C ARG A 459 14.40 -34.84 14.85
N LEU A 460 13.35 -34.12 15.27
CA LEU A 460 12.49 -33.34 14.37
C LEU A 460 13.30 -32.31 13.61
N VAL A 461 14.17 -31.57 14.28
CA VAL A 461 15.03 -30.58 13.65
C VAL A 461 15.99 -31.21 12.65
N ARG A 462 16.67 -32.31 13.03
CA ARG A 462 17.65 -32.98 12.20
C ARG A 462 17.03 -33.69 10.98
N ASP A 463 15.90 -34.41 11.17
CA ASP A 463 15.39 -35.32 10.19
C ASP A 463 14.27 -34.72 9.31
N THR A 464 13.63 -33.63 9.76
CA THR A 464 12.49 -33.01 9.07
C THR A 464 12.72 -31.52 8.79
N VAL A 465 13.03 -30.70 9.82
CA VAL A 465 13.09 -29.24 9.62
C VAL A 465 14.16 -28.88 8.60
N PHE A 466 15.41 -29.31 8.82
CA PHE A 466 16.48 -28.96 7.89
C PHE A 466 16.31 -29.59 6.50
N PRO A 467 16.18 -30.95 6.36
CA PRO A 467 16.18 -31.57 5.03
C PRO A 467 14.87 -31.40 4.26
N GLU A 468 13.71 -31.45 4.95
CA GLU A 468 12.42 -31.47 4.27
C GLU A 468 11.73 -30.11 4.20
N TRP A 469 11.79 -29.32 5.30
CA TRP A 469 11.09 -28.04 5.37
C TRP A 469 11.93 -26.88 4.84
N LEU A 470 13.24 -26.88 5.15
CA LEU A 470 14.17 -25.85 4.69
C LEU A 470 14.97 -26.27 3.44
N GLY A 471 14.94 -27.56 3.06
CA GLY A 471 15.72 -28.09 1.92
C GLY A 471 17.24 -28.06 2.15
N ILE A 472 17.69 -28.03 3.42
CA ILE A 472 19.09 -27.93 3.82
C ILE A 472 19.65 -29.31 4.14
N ALA A 473 20.32 -29.93 3.19
CA ALA A 473 20.90 -31.27 3.36
C ALA A 473 22.25 -31.28 4.11
N ASN A 474 22.91 -30.14 4.21
CA ASN A 474 24.26 -30.01 4.79
C ASN A 474 24.29 -29.21 6.09
N ALA A 475 23.20 -29.28 6.87
CA ALA A 475 23.14 -28.63 8.17
C ALA A 475 24.25 -29.20 9.09
N THR A 476 24.94 -28.33 9.78
CA THR A 476 25.99 -28.71 10.74
C THR A 476 25.36 -29.22 12.03
N HIS A 477 26.12 -30.00 12.79
CA HIS A 477 25.64 -30.44 14.11
C HIS A 477 25.36 -29.28 15.05
N GLU A 478 26.13 -28.21 14.96
CA GLU A 478 25.97 -26.98 15.75
C GLU A 478 24.65 -26.27 15.39
N GLU A 479 24.37 -26.07 14.11
CA GLU A 479 23.10 -25.49 13.67
C GLU A 479 21.88 -26.30 14.14
N ILE A 480 21.97 -27.65 14.06
CA ILE A 480 20.89 -28.52 14.53
C ILE A 480 20.67 -28.36 16.04
N LEU A 481 21.76 -28.33 16.83
CA LEU A 481 21.68 -28.14 18.28
C LEU A 481 21.15 -26.77 18.65
N ASP A 482 21.62 -25.73 18.00
CA ASP A 482 21.20 -24.35 18.23
C ASP A 482 19.70 -24.16 18.03
N VAL A 483 19.16 -24.71 16.93
CA VAL A 483 17.72 -24.66 16.65
C VAL A 483 16.93 -25.55 17.62
N ALA A 484 17.41 -26.78 17.91
CA ALA A 484 16.71 -27.72 18.77
C ALA A 484 16.65 -27.30 20.25
N GLN A 485 17.62 -26.53 20.74
CA GLN A 485 17.69 -26.10 22.13
C GLN A 485 17.04 -24.75 22.40
N GLU A 486 16.79 -23.95 21.36
CA GLU A 486 16.22 -22.61 21.54
C GLU A 486 14.73 -22.70 21.89
N SER A 487 14.36 -22.15 23.05
CA SER A 487 12.99 -22.16 23.57
C SER A 487 12.28 -20.80 23.46
N ASP A 488 13.02 -19.75 23.17
CA ASP A 488 12.44 -18.43 22.91
C ASP A 488 12.04 -18.30 21.45
N SER A 489 10.80 -17.94 21.19
CA SER A 489 10.24 -17.90 19.83
C SER A 489 10.90 -16.87 18.93
N VAL A 490 11.27 -15.71 19.49
CA VAL A 490 11.93 -14.65 18.73
C VAL A 490 13.34 -15.09 18.34
N ARG A 491 14.13 -15.59 19.29
CA ARG A 491 15.48 -16.08 18.99
C ARG A 491 15.48 -17.29 18.05
N LEU A 492 14.51 -18.19 18.18
CA LEU A 492 14.38 -19.33 17.28
C LEU A 492 14.14 -18.87 15.83
N ARG A 493 13.24 -17.92 15.61
CA ARG A 493 13.03 -17.35 14.29
C ARG A 493 14.27 -16.63 13.75
N GLN A 494 14.96 -15.85 14.58
CA GLN A 494 16.22 -15.19 14.19
C GLN A 494 17.30 -16.18 13.77
N ARG A 495 17.44 -17.33 14.47
CA ARG A 495 18.38 -18.39 14.09
C ARG A 495 18.02 -19.00 12.73
N LEU A 496 16.74 -19.39 12.56
CA LEU A 496 16.24 -19.97 11.30
C LEU A 496 16.40 -18.97 10.13
N SER A 497 16.08 -17.69 10.35
CA SER A 497 16.22 -16.65 9.33
C SER A 497 17.69 -16.42 8.94
N THR A 498 18.59 -16.38 9.92
CA THR A 498 20.03 -16.24 9.67
C THR A 498 20.55 -17.42 8.85
N ILE A 499 20.22 -18.65 9.24
CA ILE A 499 20.63 -19.86 8.55
C ILE A 499 20.15 -19.88 7.08
N THR A 500 18.92 -19.48 6.83
CA THR A 500 18.33 -19.44 5.49
C THR A 500 18.89 -18.30 4.65
N SER A 501 19.00 -17.10 5.25
CA SER A 501 19.54 -15.91 4.59
C SER A 501 21.02 -16.05 4.22
N ASP A 502 21.84 -16.66 5.09
CA ASP A 502 23.26 -16.88 4.82
C ASP A 502 23.50 -17.83 3.65
N ARG A 503 22.68 -18.90 3.53
CA ARG A 503 22.74 -19.81 2.38
C ARG A 503 22.31 -19.16 1.08
N ALA A 504 21.37 -18.23 1.15
CA ALA A 504 20.95 -17.42 0.01
C ALA A 504 21.87 -16.22 -0.25
N GLN A 505 22.77 -15.88 0.68
CA GLN A 505 23.60 -14.67 0.69
C GLN A 505 22.75 -13.39 0.59
N LEU A 506 21.68 -13.32 1.36
CA LEU A 506 20.80 -12.17 1.50
C LEU A 506 21.03 -11.45 2.81
N GLY A 507 21.00 -10.13 2.80
CA GLY A 507 21.31 -9.29 3.94
C GLY A 507 20.09 -8.55 4.49
N TRP A 508 20.05 -8.39 5.81
CA TRP A 508 19.05 -7.61 6.53
C TRP A 508 19.75 -6.69 7.52
N ALA A 509 19.36 -5.43 7.54
CA ALA A 509 19.96 -4.44 8.44
C ALA A 509 19.17 -4.30 9.75
N THR A 510 17.90 -4.65 9.75
CA THR A 510 16.97 -4.45 10.87
C THR A 510 15.83 -5.46 10.83
N HIS A 511 15.06 -5.54 11.91
CA HIS A 511 13.73 -6.16 11.94
C HIS A 511 12.60 -5.13 11.81
N GLY A 512 12.93 -3.86 11.64
CA GLY A 512 11.99 -2.75 11.45
C GLY A 512 12.01 -2.25 10.01
N HIS A 513 11.41 -1.07 9.81
CA HIS A 513 11.35 -0.42 8.52
C HIS A 513 12.64 0.34 8.19
N SER A 514 12.83 0.70 6.92
CA SER A 514 13.87 1.63 6.50
C SER A 514 13.28 2.86 5.80
N ALA A 515 14.08 3.92 5.69
CA ALA A 515 13.64 5.22 5.16
C ALA A 515 13.85 5.38 3.65
N VAL A 516 14.06 4.28 2.91
CA VAL A 516 14.28 4.36 1.46
C VAL A 516 12.99 4.69 0.71
N ASP A 517 13.13 5.39 -0.42
CA ASP A 517 12.02 5.56 -1.35
C ASP A 517 11.59 4.20 -1.91
N VAL A 518 10.30 4.00 -2.09
CA VAL A 518 9.73 2.77 -2.65
C VAL A 518 9.29 2.97 -4.10
N ASN A 519 9.22 1.90 -4.85
CA ASN A 519 8.77 1.93 -6.23
C ASN A 519 7.29 2.33 -6.32
N LEU A 520 6.97 3.15 -7.34
CA LEU A 520 5.61 3.53 -7.70
C LEU A 520 5.27 2.96 -9.08
N TYR A 521 4.17 2.27 -9.17
CA TYR A 521 3.68 1.61 -10.36
C TYR A 521 2.29 2.14 -10.71
N ALA A 522 1.99 2.31 -12.00
CA ALA A 522 0.66 2.73 -12.43
C ALA A 522 0.34 2.26 -13.84
N TYR A 523 -0.93 1.90 -14.07
CA TYR A 523 -1.40 1.43 -15.36
C TYR A 523 -2.83 1.90 -15.66
N GLY A 524 -3.12 2.13 -16.93
CA GLY A 524 -4.45 2.52 -17.39
C GLY A 524 -4.64 4.03 -17.45
N LYS A 525 -5.86 4.47 -17.15
CA LYS A 525 -6.29 5.85 -17.37
C LYS A 525 -5.52 6.86 -16.54
N ASP A 526 -4.91 7.83 -17.21
CA ASP A 526 -4.16 8.95 -16.60
C ASP A 526 -2.92 8.53 -15.76
N ALA A 527 -2.51 7.23 -15.79
CA ALA A 527 -1.36 6.69 -15.07
C ALA A 527 -0.05 7.46 -15.32
N HIS A 528 0.10 8.07 -16.50
CA HIS A 528 1.29 8.86 -16.86
C HIS A 528 1.52 10.10 -15.98
N LEU A 529 0.50 10.56 -15.24
CA LEU A 529 0.58 11.69 -14.31
C LEU A 529 1.35 11.33 -13.03
N LEU A 530 1.52 10.04 -12.74
CA LEU A 530 2.29 9.52 -11.60
C LEU A 530 3.76 9.25 -11.92
N ARG A 531 4.29 9.78 -13.05
CA ARG A 531 5.71 9.63 -13.39
C ARG A 531 6.59 10.54 -12.53
N GLY A 532 7.66 9.97 -11.99
CA GLY A 532 8.66 10.72 -11.23
C GLY A 532 8.77 10.26 -9.78
N ASN A 533 9.36 11.12 -8.94
CA ASN A 533 9.48 10.89 -7.51
C ASN A 533 8.45 11.76 -6.77
N HIS A 534 7.55 11.13 -6.04
CA HIS A 534 6.41 11.76 -5.38
C HIS A 534 6.50 11.69 -3.85
N GLU A 535 5.84 12.60 -3.15
CA GLU A 535 5.45 12.36 -1.77
C GLU A 535 4.33 11.32 -1.75
N ASN A 536 4.25 10.48 -0.69
CA ASN A 536 3.16 9.51 -0.60
C ASN A 536 1.77 10.17 -0.54
N THR A 537 1.68 11.42 -0.08
CA THR A 537 0.45 12.24 -0.12
C THR A 537 -0.02 12.56 -1.53
N ASP A 538 0.89 12.68 -2.51
CA ASP A 538 0.54 12.98 -3.90
C ASP A 538 -0.29 11.86 -4.55
N ILE A 539 -0.18 10.64 -4.04
CA ILE A 539 -1.00 9.49 -4.47
C ILE A 539 -2.45 9.72 -4.06
N GLY A 540 -2.67 10.17 -2.81
CA GLY A 540 -4.00 10.59 -2.35
C GLY A 540 -4.55 11.77 -3.16
N ASP A 541 -3.72 12.76 -3.47
CA ASP A 541 -4.08 13.90 -4.33
C ASP A 541 -4.47 13.45 -5.74
N PHE A 542 -3.74 12.50 -6.33
CA PHE A 542 -4.09 11.92 -7.64
C PHE A 542 -5.46 11.23 -7.62
N ILE A 543 -5.76 10.45 -6.56
CA ILE A 543 -7.07 9.79 -6.40
C ILE A 543 -8.19 10.84 -6.27
N VAL A 544 -7.97 11.85 -5.43
CA VAL A 544 -8.91 12.98 -5.23
C VAL A 544 -9.21 13.69 -6.55
N GLN A 545 -8.19 14.00 -7.35
CA GLN A 545 -8.35 14.64 -8.65
C GLN A 545 -9.06 13.72 -9.65
N THR A 546 -8.67 12.45 -9.73
CA THR A 546 -9.24 11.45 -10.64
C THR A 546 -10.73 11.26 -10.42
N LEU A 547 -11.15 11.23 -9.15
CA LEU A 547 -12.54 11.01 -8.75
C LEU A 547 -13.30 12.33 -8.50
N GLY A 548 -12.60 13.48 -8.43
CA GLY A 548 -13.18 14.79 -8.14
C GLY A 548 -13.80 14.84 -6.75
N LEU A 549 -13.06 14.43 -5.72
CA LEU A 549 -13.52 14.35 -4.33
C LEU A 549 -13.20 15.63 -3.55
N ASP A 550 -13.90 15.79 -2.43
CA ASP A 550 -13.67 16.84 -1.44
C ASP A 550 -13.55 16.20 -0.05
N LEU A 551 -12.31 15.96 0.40
CA LEU A 551 -12.04 15.31 1.69
C LEU A 551 -12.32 16.25 2.87
N ASP A 552 -12.22 17.58 2.68
CA ASP A 552 -12.49 18.55 3.73
C ASP A 552 -13.98 18.55 4.11
N GLN A 553 -14.86 18.30 3.13
CA GLN A 553 -16.29 18.12 3.38
C GLN A 553 -16.52 16.88 4.28
N VAL A 554 -15.86 15.75 3.99
CA VAL A 554 -15.98 14.54 4.82
C VAL A 554 -15.41 14.77 6.21
N SER A 555 -14.21 15.38 6.32
CA SER A 555 -13.59 15.76 7.60
C SER A 555 -14.54 16.60 8.46
N THR A 556 -15.31 17.51 7.83
CA THR A 556 -16.29 18.33 8.53
C THR A 556 -17.44 17.51 9.09
N LEU A 557 -17.89 16.45 8.40
CA LEU A 557 -18.97 15.56 8.86
C LEU A 557 -18.56 14.75 10.08
N ILE A 558 -17.30 14.30 10.15
CA ILE A 558 -16.78 13.45 11.23
C ILE A 558 -16.10 14.23 12.36
N LYS A 559 -15.89 15.53 12.20
CA LYS A 559 -15.18 16.39 13.16
C LYS A 559 -15.66 16.26 14.61
N ASN A 560 -16.95 16.04 14.80
CA ASN A 560 -17.60 15.92 16.09
C ASN A 560 -17.94 14.47 16.45
N ASP A 561 -17.34 13.49 15.78
CA ASP A 561 -17.58 12.10 16.11
C ASP A 561 -17.08 11.82 17.52
N ARG A 562 -17.99 11.39 18.39
CA ARG A 562 -17.72 11.19 19.83
C ARG A 562 -16.67 10.11 20.08
N VAL A 563 -16.53 9.18 19.13
CA VAL A 563 -15.56 8.09 19.21
C VAL A 563 -14.14 8.65 19.18
N VAL A 564 -13.86 9.61 18.30
CA VAL A 564 -12.55 10.27 18.21
C VAL A 564 -12.32 11.25 19.37
N GLN A 565 -13.33 12.03 19.74
CA GLN A 565 -13.20 13.08 20.77
C GLN A 565 -13.03 12.53 22.20
N ASN A 566 -13.60 11.36 22.48
CA ASN A 566 -13.55 10.73 23.80
C ASN A 566 -12.42 9.71 23.94
N THR A 567 -11.45 9.69 23.02
CA THR A 567 -10.27 8.84 23.12
C THR A 567 -9.27 9.50 24.08
N PRO A 568 -9.33 9.25 25.40
CA PRO A 568 -8.22 9.61 26.30
C PRO A 568 -7.02 8.78 25.90
N ALA A 569 -5.83 9.17 26.35
CA ALA A 569 -4.63 8.36 26.16
C ALA A 569 -4.98 6.87 26.11
N VAL A 570 -4.58 6.18 25.05
CA VAL A 570 -4.94 4.82 24.65
C VAL A 570 -5.32 3.96 25.87
N LYS A 571 -6.60 3.65 26.04
CA LYS A 571 -6.99 2.78 27.14
C LYS A 571 -6.62 1.36 26.76
N GLN A 572 -5.99 0.64 27.68
CA GLN A 572 -5.62 -0.76 27.50
C GLN A 572 -6.79 -1.63 27.01
N GLU A 573 -8.02 -1.30 27.43
CA GLU A 573 -9.26 -2.00 27.04
C GLU A 573 -9.62 -1.89 25.54
N TRP A 574 -8.99 -0.97 24.79
CA TRP A 574 -9.24 -0.79 23.36
C TRP A 574 -8.16 -1.39 22.48
N LEU A 575 -7.05 -1.81 23.07
CA LEU A 575 -5.96 -2.45 22.33
C LEU A 575 -6.28 -3.88 21.89
N GLY A 576 -7.36 -4.49 22.42
CA GLY A 576 -7.68 -5.89 22.14
C GLY A 576 -6.75 -6.86 22.86
N ARG A 577 -6.85 -8.14 22.53
CA ARG A 577 -5.97 -9.20 22.99
C ARG A 577 -5.03 -9.60 21.86
N HIS A 578 -3.76 -9.35 22.09
CA HIS A 578 -2.71 -9.66 21.11
C HIS A 578 -2.09 -11.05 21.28
N ASP A 579 -2.54 -11.81 22.28
CA ASP A 579 -1.99 -13.13 22.64
C ASP A 579 -2.16 -14.20 21.53
N LEU A 580 -3.08 -13.97 20.58
CA LEU A 580 -3.27 -14.87 19.42
C LEU A 580 -2.29 -14.59 18.29
N ASP A 581 -1.61 -13.45 18.35
CA ASP A 581 -0.69 -12.94 17.33
C ASP A 581 0.74 -12.82 17.85
N ALA A 582 1.04 -13.53 18.94
CA ALA A 582 2.37 -13.47 19.52
C ALA A 582 3.40 -13.81 18.46
N PRO A 583 4.04 -12.98 17.89
CA PRO A 583 5.25 -12.22 18.13
C PRO A 583 5.40 -10.91 17.32
N GLU A 584 4.35 -10.44 16.67
CA GLU A 584 4.39 -9.19 15.90
C GLU A 584 4.33 -7.94 16.77
N HIS A 585 3.95 -8.10 18.04
CA HIS A 585 4.03 -7.03 19.01
C HIS A 585 5.41 -6.93 19.61
N HIS A 586 6.31 -6.24 18.92
CA HIS A 586 7.39 -5.57 19.62
C HIS A 586 6.78 -4.36 20.36
N PRO A 587 6.82 -4.30 21.71
CA PRO A 587 6.35 -3.15 22.48
C PRO A 587 7.10 -1.84 22.15
N HIS A 588 7.95 -1.86 21.15
CA HIS A 588 8.76 -0.75 20.64
C HIS A 588 8.57 -0.46 19.14
N MET A 589 7.61 -1.11 18.47
CA MET A 589 7.22 -0.73 17.10
C MET A 589 6.10 0.33 17.13
N HIS A 590 6.25 1.32 18.00
CA HIS A 590 5.34 2.43 18.20
C HIS A 590 5.98 3.73 17.80
#